data_089220bdbab56dec8eb1f150b26c63a1
#
_entry.id   089220bdbab56dec8eb1f150b26c63a1
#
_cell.length_a   1.000
_cell.length_b   1.000
_cell.length_c   1.000
_cell.angle_alpha   90.00
_cell.angle_beta   90.00
_cell.angle_gamma   90.00
#
_symmetry.space_group_name_H-M   'P 1'
#
loop_
_entity.id
_entity.type
_entity.pdbx_description
1 polymer ?
#
loop_
_entity_poly.entity_id
_entity_poly.type
_entity_poly.pdbx_seq_one_letter_code
_entity_poly.pdbx_strand_id
1 'polypeptide(L)'
;MSSSREAVAACRRQMEAQLDKLRALNASEAPAEAVAPELAALQSLSTQLSELSVSKKNKGKITLKTPKGTRDWEPLAMALRKHVFATIERVFTTHGAVTIDTPVFELKEILAGKYGEDSKLIYDLQDQGGELCSLRYDLTVPFARFVAMNPTEYGNIKRYHIAKVYRRDQPAMTKGRFREFYQCDFDIAGSYDAMVPDAECLCVLVETLDALDIGSFTVKVNHRKILDAIFAVCGVPEDKIRTISSAVDKLDKSPWADVKHEMVEEKGLEESVADQIGTYVQQRGGRELIAKLQGDAVLTQNERAVEGLAEMELLYQYLDVYGVTDRLSFDLSLARGLDYYTGVIYEAVTALSAPPSMTAASSDNNDGSEKTKKKNVAAENGELDESTVGVGSIAAGGRYDHLVGMFSGSKRPDAVPCVGVSIGVERVFSILMQRIQEMQARGERSSVRQKEVEVFVLSMGCLLYTSDAADER
;
A
#
# COMPACT_ATOMS: atom_id res chain seq x y z
N MET A 1 -27.68 14.87 37.95
CA MET A 1 -26.34 14.28 37.60
C MET A 1 -26.16 12.86 38.16
N SER A 2 -26.89 12.42 39.21
CA SER A 2 -26.81 11.06 39.76
C SER A 2 -27.39 10.01 38.80
N SER A 3 -28.55 10.25 38.24
CA SER A 3 -29.33 9.31 37.40
C SER A 3 -28.56 8.75 36.17
N SER A 4 -27.73 9.53 35.50
CA SER A 4 -26.99 9.06 34.30
C SER A 4 -25.73 8.25 34.66
N ARG A 5 -25.11 8.46 35.84
CA ARG A 5 -24.03 7.59 36.34
C ARG A 5 -24.56 6.24 36.77
N GLU A 6 -25.74 6.24 37.36
CA GLU A 6 -26.45 5.03 37.78
C GLU A 6 -26.87 4.19 36.57
N ALA A 7 -27.36 4.83 35.48
CA ALA A 7 -27.72 4.14 34.24
C ALA A 7 -26.52 3.47 33.55
N VAL A 8 -25.36 4.15 33.48
CA VAL A 8 -24.12 3.57 32.93
C VAL A 8 -23.62 2.41 33.82
N ALA A 9 -23.68 2.57 35.13
CA ALA A 9 -23.28 1.52 36.07
C ALA A 9 -24.23 0.30 36.02
N ALA A 10 -25.53 0.53 35.81
CA ALA A 10 -26.51 -0.51 35.62
C ALA A 10 -26.27 -1.29 34.31
N CYS A 11 -26.06 -0.59 33.20
CA CYS A 11 -25.77 -1.21 31.89
C CYS A 11 -24.46 -2.04 31.92
N ARG A 12 -23.41 -1.57 32.59
CA ARG A 12 -22.18 -2.34 32.79
C ARG A 12 -22.42 -3.64 33.59
N ARG A 13 -23.18 -3.57 34.67
CA ARG A 13 -23.51 -4.77 35.45
C ARG A 13 -24.32 -5.78 34.65
N GLN A 14 -25.25 -5.31 33.81
CA GLN A 14 -26.01 -6.21 32.91
C GLN A 14 -25.09 -6.87 31.88
N MET A 15 -24.13 -6.11 31.35
CA MET A 15 -23.14 -6.62 30.39
C MET A 15 -22.22 -7.67 31.01
N GLU A 16 -21.76 -7.47 32.26
CA GLU A 16 -20.96 -8.46 33.00
C GLU A 16 -21.76 -9.73 33.25
N ALA A 17 -23.01 -9.63 33.71
CA ALA A 17 -23.89 -10.79 33.91
C ALA A 17 -24.17 -11.56 32.61
N GLN A 18 -24.26 -10.85 31.47
CA GLN A 18 -24.43 -11.45 30.15
C GLN A 18 -23.17 -12.16 29.66
N LEU A 19 -22.01 -11.61 29.93
CA LEU A 19 -20.72 -12.25 29.66
C LEU A 19 -20.52 -13.53 30.47
N ASP A 20 -20.94 -13.54 31.74
CA ASP A 20 -20.81 -14.71 32.57
C ASP A 20 -21.78 -15.86 32.12
N LYS A 21 -22.99 -15.52 31.64
CA LYS A 21 -23.86 -16.47 30.98
C LYS A 21 -23.24 -17.08 29.72
N LEU A 22 -22.64 -16.25 28.85
CA LEU A 22 -21.97 -16.73 27.66
C LEU A 22 -20.77 -17.61 27.99
N ARG A 23 -19.99 -17.28 29.02
CA ARG A 23 -18.89 -18.12 29.51
C ARG A 23 -19.40 -19.49 30.02
N ALA A 24 -20.53 -19.51 30.75
CA ALA A 24 -21.12 -20.73 31.23
C ALA A 24 -21.65 -21.62 30.08
N LEU A 25 -22.29 -21.01 29.06
CA LEU A 25 -22.76 -21.73 27.88
C LEU A 25 -21.59 -22.29 27.04
N ASN A 26 -20.52 -21.54 26.87
CA ASN A 26 -19.32 -22.01 26.19
C ASN A 26 -18.61 -23.15 26.97
N ALA A 27 -18.56 -23.06 28.31
CA ALA A 27 -17.97 -24.08 29.15
C ALA A 27 -18.80 -25.39 29.16
N SER A 28 -20.11 -25.33 28.88
CA SER A 28 -21.01 -26.49 28.76
C SER A 28 -21.15 -27.02 27.32
N GLU A 29 -20.36 -26.52 26.38
CA GLU A 29 -20.42 -26.85 24.94
C GLU A 29 -21.87 -26.77 24.39
N ALA A 30 -22.61 -25.74 24.81
CA ALA A 30 -24.01 -25.56 24.42
C ALA A 30 -24.15 -25.34 22.89
N PRO A 31 -25.25 -25.82 22.27
CA PRO A 31 -25.44 -25.67 20.82
C PRO A 31 -25.54 -24.19 20.42
N ALA A 32 -25.11 -23.87 19.18
CA ALA A 32 -25.06 -22.51 18.65
C ALA A 32 -26.40 -21.76 18.75
N GLU A 33 -27.52 -22.44 18.67
CA GLU A 33 -28.86 -21.88 18.83
C GLU A 33 -29.13 -21.31 20.24
N ALA A 34 -28.47 -21.84 21.27
CA ALA A 34 -28.56 -21.32 22.63
C ALA A 34 -27.57 -20.13 22.88
N VAL A 35 -26.47 -20.06 22.15
CA VAL A 35 -25.47 -19.02 22.30
C VAL A 35 -25.87 -17.76 21.54
N ALA A 36 -26.50 -17.88 20.37
CA ALA A 36 -26.85 -16.79 19.48
C ALA A 36 -27.70 -15.67 20.12
N PRO A 37 -28.79 -15.96 20.87
CA PRO A 37 -29.61 -14.93 21.51
C PRO A 37 -28.85 -14.17 22.61
N GLU A 38 -27.97 -14.84 23.36
CA GLU A 38 -27.19 -14.22 24.42
C GLU A 38 -26.08 -13.32 23.85
N LEU A 39 -25.52 -13.65 22.68
CA LEU A 39 -24.59 -12.82 21.93
C LEU A 39 -25.27 -11.55 21.38
N ALA A 40 -26.47 -11.68 20.84
CA ALA A 40 -27.27 -10.55 20.36
C ALA A 40 -27.64 -9.60 21.51
N ALA A 41 -27.97 -10.12 22.68
CA ALA A 41 -28.25 -9.34 23.88
C ALA A 41 -26.99 -8.57 24.34
N LEU A 42 -25.81 -9.18 24.29
CA LEU A 42 -24.54 -8.53 24.63
C LEU A 42 -24.22 -7.39 23.64
N GLN A 43 -24.45 -7.59 22.35
CA GLN A 43 -24.27 -6.56 21.32
C GLN A 43 -25.21 -5.38 21.55
N SER A 44 -26.48 -5.62 21.88
CA SER A 44 -27.47 -4.59 22.21
C SER A 44 -27.04 -3.76 23.43
N LEU A 45 -26.59 -4.42 24.50
CA LEU A 45 -26.09 -3.74 25.71
C LEU A 45 -24.83 -2.94 25.44
N SER A 46 -23.94 -3.40 24.56
CA SER A 46 -22.76 -2.68 24.12
C SER A 46 -23.11 -1.39 23.36
N THR A 47 -24.09 -1.45 22.48
CA THR A 47 -24.62 -0.29 21.75
C THR A 47 -25.24 0.73 22.72
N GLN A 48 -26.10 0.28 23.67
CA GLN A 48 -26.69 1.13 24.70
C GLN A 48 -25.64 1.78 25.61
N LEU A 49 -24.59 1.04 25.99
CA LEU A 49 -23.48 1.58 26.78
C LEU A 49 -22.72 2.66 26.01
N SER A 50 -22.51 2.47 24.71
CA SER A 50 -21.88 3.45 23.86
C SER A 50 -22.71 4.72 23.75
N GLU A 51 -24.01 4.62 23.54
CA GLU A 51 -24.95 5.75 23.49
C GLU A 51 -25.02 6.53 24.82
N LEU A 52 -25.11 5.82 25.94
CA LEU A 52 -25.09 6.41 27.27
C LEU A 52 -23.75 7.08 27.62
N SER A 53 -22.64 6.57 27.08
CA SER A 53 -21.30 7.13 27.27
C SER A 53 -21.03 8.34 26.38
N VAL A 54 -21.53 8.33 25.15
CA VAL A 54 -21.45 9.46 24.20
C VAL A 54 -22.28 10.63 24.70
N SER A 55 -23.48 10.41 25.30
CA SER A 55 -24.31 11.48 25.86
C SER A 55 -23.65 12.22 27.04
N LYS A 56 -22.62 11.63 27.66
CA LYS A 56 -21.87 12.22 28.78
C LYS A 56 -20.67 13.05 28.38
N LYS A 57 -20.07 12.78 27.22
CA LYS A 57 -18.80 13.43 26.86
C LYS A 57 -18.93 14.85 26.31
N ASN A 58 -20.11 15.27 25.84
CA ASN A 58 -20.20 16.56 25.13
C ASN A 58 -21.51 17.33 25.30
N LYS A 59 -21.85 17.76 26.53
CA LYS A 59 -22.71 18.94 26.67
C LYS A 59 -21.82 20.17 26.86
N GLY A 60 -21.29 20.74 25.79
CA GLY A 60 -20.78 22.09 25.84
C GLY A 60 -19.59 22.48 24.96
N LYS A 61 -18.73 21.60 24.49
CA LYS A 61 -17.61 22.02 23.64
C LYS A 61 -17.20 20.93 22.64
N ILE A 62 -17.42 21.21 21.37
CA ILE A 62 -16.91 20.36 20.28
C ILE A 62 -15.38 20.48 20.30
N THR A 63 -14.67 19.37 20.47
CA THR A 63 -13.22 19.34 20.29
C THR A 63 -12.92 19.32 18.81
N LEU A 64 -12.38 20.41 18.28
CA LEU A 64 -11.98 20.51 16.87
C LEU A 64 -10.72 19.68 16.65
N LYS A 65 -10.83 18.66 15.79
CA LYS A 65 -9.72 17.81 15.36
C LYS A 65 -10.06 17.16 14.02
N THR A 66 -9.04 16.82 13.25
CA THR A 66 -9.19 15.97 12.07
C THR A 66 -9.46 14.51 12.49
N PRO A 67 -10.12 13.70 11.64
CA PRO A 67 -10.23 12.25 11.86
C PRO A 67 -8.86 11.58 11.99
N LYS A 68 -8.78 10.49 12.77
CA LYS A 68 -7.52 9.73 12.96
C LYS A 68 -6.96 9.27 11.61
N GLY A 69 -5.69 9.58 11.35
CA GLY A 69 -5.00 9.20 10.10
C GLY A 69 -5.31 10.12 8.92
N THR A 70 -5.87 11.29 9.19
CA THR A 70 -6.05 12.39 8.21
C THR A 70 -5.39 13.66 8.72
N ARG A 71 -5.15 14.63 7.86
CA ARG A 71 -4.58 15.93 8.23
C ARG A 71 -5.04 17.03 7.30
N ASP A 72 -5.01 18.27 7.81
CA ASP A 72 -5.08 19.47 6.99
C ASP A 72 -3.71 19.76 6.38
N TRP A 73 -3.69 20.35 5.20
CA TRP A 73 -2.49 20.67 4.46
C TRP A 73 -2.26 22.18 4.41
N GLU A 74 -1.20 22.63 5.07
CA GLU A 74 -0.81 24.02 5.11
C GLU A 74 -0.24 24.53 3.78
N PRO A 75 -0.18 25.86 3.54
CA PRO A 75 0.21 26.43 2.25
C PRO A 75 1.57 25.96 1.74
N LEU A 76 2.62 25.86 2.58
CA LEU A 76 3.93 25.37 2.17
C LEU A 76 3.87 23.90 1.75
N ALA A 77 3.18 23.06 2.53
CA ALA A 77 2.97 21.67 2.21
C ALA A 77 2.19 21.51 0.89
N MET A 78 1.18 22.36 0.64
CA MET A 78 0.44 22.36 -0.62
C MET A 78 1.28 22.82 -1.81
N ALA A 79 2.19 23.78 -1.64
CA ALA A 79 3.12 24.18 -2.70
C ALA A 79 4.03 23.01 -3.11
N LEU A 80 4.60 22.29 -2.14
CA LEU A 80 5.39 21.09 -2.42
C LEU A 80 4.55 20.00 -3.10
N ARG A 81 3.31 19.75 -2.63
CA ARG A 81 2.42 18.75 -3.23
C ARG A 81 2.07 19.09 -4.68
N LYS A 82 1.77 20.34 -5.00
CA LYS A 82 1.55 20.79 -6.39
C LYS A 82 2.76 20.50 -7.25
N HIS A 83 3.98 20.78 -6.76
CA HIS A 83 5.21 20.46 -7.47
C HIS A 83 5.37 18.95 -7.72
N VAL A 84 5.10 18.12 -6.71
CA VAL A 84 5.15 16.66 -6.83
C VAL A 84 4.14 16.17 -7.88
N PHE A 85 2.89 16.62 -7.82
CA PHE A 85 1.86 16.22 -8.79
C PHE A 85 2.22 16.64 -10.21
N ALA A 86 2.64 17.89 -10.40
CA ALA A 86 3.02 18.40 -11.72
C ALA A 86 4.21 17.64 -12.31
N THR A 87 5.19 17.24 -11.48
CA THR A 87 6.34 16.45 -11.92
C THR A 87 5.91 15.06 -12.36
N ILE A 88 5.07 14.38 -11.57
CA ILE A 88 4.54 13.03 -11.89
C ILE A 88 3.70 13.10 -13.17
N GLU A 89 2.75 14.03 -13.25
CA GLU A 89 1.87 14.20 -14.41
C GLU A 89 2.65 14.46 -15.70
N ARG A 90 3.70 15.27 -15.63
CA ARG A 90 4.57 15.53 -16.78
C ARG A 90 5.23 14.24 -17.30
N VAL A 91 5.75 13.38 -16.41
CA VAL A 91 6.35 12.10 -16.83
C VAL A 91 5.28 11.19 -17.43
N PHE A 92 4.14 11.03 -16.77
CA PHE A 92 3.05 10.18 -17.24
C PHE A 92 2.52 10.60 -18.63
N THR A 93 2.37 11.90 -18.86
CA THR A 93 1.93 12.44 -20.16
C THR A 93 3.00 12.30 -21.24
N THR A 94 4.29 12.35 -20.88
CA THR A 94 5.41 12.10 -21.83
C THR A 94 5.34 10.67 -22.38
N HIS A 95 4.88 9.70 -21.58
CA HIS A 95 4.64 8.32 -22.01
C HIS A 95 3.27 8.11 -22.69
N GLY A 96 2.57 9.17 -23.00
CA GLY A 96 1.33 9.14 -23.78
C GLY A 96 0.09 8.71 -22.98
N ALA A 97 0.14 8.76 -21.64
CA ALA A 97 -1.01 8.45 -20.81
C ALA A 97 -2.03 9.59 -20.83
N VAL A 98 -3.30 9.24 -20.84
CA VAL A 98 -4.44 10.14 -20.70
C VAL A 98 -5.01 10.05 -19.28
N THR A 99 -5.52 11.18 -18.79
CA THR A 99 -6.13 11.18 -17.46
C THR A 99 -7.55 10.63 -17.50
N ILE A 100 -7.91 9.88 -16.45
CA ILE A 100 -9.28 9.47 -16.16
C ILE A 100 -9.62 9.82 -14.72
N ASP A 101 -10.89 9.81 -14.37
CA ASP A 101 -11.37 9.83 -12.99
C ASP A 101 -12.46 8.78 -12.77
N THR A 102 -12.53 8.23 -11.58
CA THR A 102 -13.55 7.27 -11.15
C THR A 102 -14.18 7.73 -9.84
N PRO A 103 -15.39 7.29 -9.49
CA PRO A 103 -16.03 7.68 -8.24
C PRO A 103 -15.17 7.37 -7.00
N VAL A 104 -15.27 8.23 -5.98
CA VAL A 104 -14.58 8.03 -4.69
C VAL A 104 -15.11 6.79 -3.97
N PHE A 105 -16.38 6.46 -4.14
CA PHE A 105 -17.01 5.25 -3.63
C PHE A 105 -17.41 4.32 -4.78
N GLU A 106 -17.30 3.05 -4.54
CA GLU A 106 -17.64 1.96 -5.45
C GLU A 106 -18.71 1.09 -4.80
N LEU A 107 -19.45 0.34 -5.61
CA LEU A 107 -20.29 -0.71 -5.07
C LEU A 107 -19.47 -1.70 -4.25
N LYS A 108 -19.96 -2.06 -3.07
CA LYS A 108 -19.25 -2.96 -2.17
C LYS A 108 -18.87 -4.29 -2.83
N GLU A 109 -19.74 -4.83 -3.70
CA GLU A 109 -19.50 -6.05 -4.46
C GLU A 109 -18.34 -5.94 -5.46
N ILE A 110 -18.07 -4.74 -6.01
CA ILE A 110 -16.93 -4.49 -6.91
C ILE A 110 -15.60 -4.67 -6.16
N LEU A 111 -15.53 -4.21 -4.92
CA LEU A 111 -14.32 -4.30 -4.09
C LEU A 111 -14.19 -5.65 -3.38
N ALA A 112 -15.32 -6.35 -3.17
CA ALA A 112 -15.33 -7.61 -2.43
C ALA A 112 -14.47 -8.69 -3.11
N GLY A 113 -13.65 -9.38 -2.32
CA GLY A 113 -12.83 -10.51 -2.78
C GLY A 113 -11.64 -10.14 -3.69
N LYS A 114 -11.34 -8.84 -3.88
CA LYS A 114 -10.22 -8.40 -4.73
C LYS A 114 -8.91 -8.17 -3.96
N TYR A 115 -8.98 -8.02 -2.65
CA TYR A 115 -7.86 -7.58 -1.81
C TYR A 115 -7.44 -8.60 -0.75
N GLY A 116 -7.97 -9.79 -0.79
CA GLY A 116 -7.61 -10.83 0.15
C GLY A 116 -7.77 -10.44 1.61
N GLU A 117 -6.71 -10.59 2.40
CA GLU A 117 -6.70 -10.20 3.81
C GLU A 117 -6.91 -8.70 4.02
N ASP A 118 -6.50 -7.87 3.05
CA ASP A 118 -6.66 -6.42 3.11
C ASP A 118 -8.12 -5.97 2.99
N SER A 119 -9.04 -6.85 2.59
CA SER A 119 -10.48 -6.55 2.52
C SER A 119 -11.04 -6.01 3.85
N LYS A 120 -10.47 -6.40 4.98
CA LYS A 120 -10.80 -5.88 6.32
C LYS A 120 -10.43 -4.40 6.52
N LEU A 121 -9.59 -3.84 5.65
CA LEU A 121 -9.14 -2.45 5.69
C LEU A 121 -10.00 -1.51 4.84
N ILE A 122 -11.02 -2.01 4.17
CA ILE A 122 -11.96 -1.20 3.37
C ILE A 122 -12.90 -0.45 4.32
N TYR A 123 -13.20 0.82 3.99
CA TYR A 123 -14.23 1.60 4.63
C TYR A 123 -15.57 1.35 3.97
N ASP A 124 -16.46 0.60 4.63
CA ASP A 124 -17.85 0.49 4.21
C ASP A 124 -18.62 1.75 4.61
N LEU A 125 -19.49 2.22 3.71
CA LEU A 125 -20.41 3.31 3.99
C LEU A 125 -21.67 2.75 4.64
N GLN A 126 -22.27 3.54 5.53
CA GLN A 126 -23.54 3.17 6.14
C GLN A 126 -24.62 3.21 5.07
N ASP A 127 -25.42 2.15 5.01
CA ASP A 127 -26.59 2.11 4.12
C ASP A 127 -27.59 3.21 4.50
N GLN A 128 -28.03 3.96 3.48
CA GLN A 128 -29.02 5.02 3.61
C GLN A 128 -30.23 4.79 2.68
N GLY A 129 -30.53 3.52 2.38
CA GLY A 129 -31.67 3.13 1.56
C GLY A 129 -31.37 3.08 0.07
N GLY A 130 -30.21 2.57 -0.31
CA GLY A 130 -29.79 2.43 -1.70
C GLY A 130 -28.83 1.26 -1.90
N GLU A 131 -27.89 1.45 -2.80
CA GLU A 131 -26.84 0.49 -3.07
C GLU A 131 -25.79 0.50 -1.96
N LEU A 132 -25.32 -0.68 -1.54
CA LEU A 132 -24.23 -0.79 -0.58
C LEU A 132 -22.92 -0.35 -1.22
N CYS A 133 -22.30 0.68 -0.68
CA CYS A 133 -21.07 1.28 -1.18
C CYS A 133 -19.94 1.20 -0.16
N SER A 134 -18.73 1.29 -0.68
CA SER A 134 -17.49 1.38 0.12
C SER A 134 -16.57 2.43 -0.50
N LEU A 135 -15.70 3.05 0.30
CA LEU A 135 -14.68 3.94 -0.23
C LEU A 135 -13.62 3.13 -0.99
N ARG A 136 -13.15 3.63 -2.13
CA ARG A 136 -12.11 2.97 -2.93
C ARG A 136 -10.83 2.78 -2.12
N TYR A 137 -10.30 1.55 -2.16
CA TYR A 137 -9.08 1.15 -1.45
C TYR A 137 -7.81 1.50 -2.24
N ASP A 138 -7.90 1.41 -3.57
CA ASP A 138 -6.89 1.77 -4.58
C ASP A 138 -7.56 2.40 -5.82
N LEU A 139 -6.76 2.68 -6.85
CA LEU A 139 -7.26 3.17 -8.14
C LEU A 139 -7.22 2.09 -9.23
N THR A 140 -6.67 0.90 -8.95
CA THR A 140 -6.49 -0.19 -9.91
C THR A 140 -7.81 -0.95 -10.12
N VAL A 141 -8.50 -1.34 -9.05
CA VAL A 141 -9.79 -2.05 -9.13
C VAL A 141 -10.87 -1.17 -9.80
N PRO A 142 -11.04 0.11 -9.44
CA PRO A 142 -11.91 1.02 -10.19
C PRO A 142 -11.56 1.16 -11.67
N PHE A 143 -10.28 1.19 -12.03
CA PHE A 143 -9.83 1.21 -13.42
C PHE A 143 -10.22 -0.08 -14.16
N ALA A 144 -9.98 -1.24 -13.57
CA ALA A 144 -10.34 -2.51 -14.19
C ALA A 144 -11.86 -2.62 -14.43
N ARG A 145 -12.70 -2.14 -13.48
CA ARG A 145 -14.15 -2.01 -13.66
C ARG A 145 -14.49 -1.05 -14.81
N PHE A 146 -13.81 0.10 -14.89
CA PHE A 146 -14.01 1.09 -15.95
C PHE A 146 -13.74 0.49 -17.34
N VAL A 147 -12.62 -0.22 -17.51
CA VAL A 147 -12.27 -0.91 -18.76
C VAL A 147 -13.27 -2.03 -19.06
N ALA A 148 -13.68 -2.81 -18.07
CA ALA A 148 -14.66 -3.89 -18.24
C ALA A 148 -16.03 -3.39 -18.70
N MET A 149 -16.43 -2.17 -18.29
CA MET A 149 -17.68 -1.51 -18.74
C MET A 149 -17.56 -0.96 -20.15
N ASN A 150 -16.36 -0.64 -20.63
CA ASN A 150 -16.12 0.03 -21.90
C ASN A 150 -15.02 -0.68 -22.72
N PRO A 151 -15.11 -2.01 -22.96
CA PRO A 151 -14.00 -2.79 -23.49
C PRO A 151 -13.65 -2.44 -24.95
N THR A 152 -14.63 -1.96 -25.73
CA THR A 152 -14.41 -1.59 -27.13
C THR A 152 -13.66 -0.28 -27.26
N GLU A 153 -13.91 0.67 -26.37
CA GLU A 153 -13.34 2.02 -26.43
C GLU A 153 -12.00 2.09 -25.67
N TYR A 154 -11.92 1.45 -24.49
CA TYR A 154 -10.78 1.54 -23.58
C TYR A 154 -10.08 0.20 -23.33
N GLY A 155 -10.31 -0.82 -24.14
CA GLY A 155 -9.60 -2.10 -24.08
C GLY A 155 -8.12 -2.01 -24.50
N ASN A 156 -7.68 -0.88 -25.02
CA ASN A 156 -6.28 -0.53 -25.32
C ASN A 156 -6.04 0.93 -24.95
N ILE A 157 -5.50 1.18 -23.75
CA ILE A 157 -5.31 2.52 -23.21
C ILE A 157 -4.08 2.58 -22.31
N LYS A 158 -3.35 3.71 -22.39
CA LYS A 158 -2.43 4.15 -21.33
C LYS A 158 -3.15 5.24 -20.53
N ARG A 159 -3.36 5.01 -19.25
CA ARG A 159 -4.05 5.98 -18.39
C ARG A 159 -3.19 6.42 -17.22
N TYR A 160 -3.46 7.60 -16.70
CA TYR A 160 -3.03 7.96 -15.35
C TYR A 160 -4.22 8.48 -14.53
N HIS A 161 -4.11 8.32 -13.21
CA HIS A 161 -5.10 8.80 -12.26
C HIS A 161 -4.42 9.25 -10.97
N ILE A 162 -4.60 10.51 -10.61
CA ILE A 162 -4.05 11.12 -9.39
C ILE A 162 -5.22 11.44 -8.47
N ALA A 163 -5.44 10.60 -7.45
CA ALA A 163 -6.62 10.76 -6.60
C ALA A 163 -6.43 10.16 -5.20
N LYS A 164 -7.34 10.55 -4.29
CA LYS A 164 -7.37 10.02 -2.92
C LYS A 164 -7.93 8.61 -2.87
N VAL A 165 -7.32 7.79 -1.99
CA VAL A 165 -7.78 6.46 -1.61
C VAL A 165 -7.86 6.35 -0.09
N TYR A 166 -8.57 5.32 0.41
CA TYR A 166 -8.98 5.25 1.81
C TYR A 166 -8.73 3.86 2.38
N ARG A 167 -7.91 3.78 3.44
CA ARG A 167 -7.57 2.51 4.10
C ARG A 167 -7.69 2.63 5.61
N ARG A 168 -8.37 1.69 6.27
CA ARG A 168 -8.54 1.63 7.73
C ARG A 168 -7.29 1.14 8.46
N ASP A 169 -6.14 1.26 7.85
CA ASP A 169 -4.87 0.82 8.42
C ASP A 169 -4.48 1.67 9.66
N GLN A 170 -3.53 1.14 10.43
CA GLN A 170 -2.95 1.86 11.55
C GLN A 170 -2.05 2.99 11.01
N PRO A 171 -2.33 4.26 11.29
CA PRO A 171 -1.57 5.36 10.73
C PRO A 171 -0.20 5.53 11.40
N ALA A 172 0.78 5.95 10.61
CA ALA A 172 2.09 6.45 11.04
C ALA A 172 2.41 7.68 10.20
N MET A 173 1.83 8.83 10.61
CA MET A 173 1.74 10.01 9.75
C MET A 173 3.09 10.65 9.47
N THR A 174 4.04 10.61 10.40
CA THR A 174 5.42 11.10 10.20
C THR A 174 6.19 10.28 9.15
N LYS A 175 5.75 9.04 8.89
CA LYS A 175 6.29 8.11 7.90
C LYS A 175 5.47 8.06 6.60
N GLY A 176 4.53 8.99 6.41
CA GLY A 176 3.69 9.05 5.22
C GLY A 176 2.60 7.97 5.15
N ARG A 177 2.24 7.33 6.29
CA ARG A 177 1.15 6.34 6.36
C ARG A 177 -0.10 6.97 6.92
N PHE A 178 -1.06 7.25 6.04
CA PHE A 178 -2.33 7.87 6.35
C PHE A 178 -3.50 6.93 6.08
N ARG A 179 -4.69 7.29 6.54
CA ARG A 179 -5.95 6.62 6.21
C ARG A 179 -6.63 7.22 4.98
N GLU A 180 -6.37 8.47 4.69
CA GLU A 180 -6.70 9.17 3.46
C GLU A 180 -5.40 9.67 2.85
N PHE A 181 -5.08 9.23 1.63
CA PHE A 181 -3.83 9.59 0.96
C PHE A 181 -4.00 9.54 -0.56
N TYR A 182 -3.08 10.18 -1.28
CA TYR A 182 -3.08 10.16 -2.73
C TYR A 182 -2.26 9.00 -3.28
N GLN A 183 -2.80 8.36 -4.31
CA GLN A 183 -2.05 7.53 -5.23
C GLN A 183 -1.93 8.26 -6.57
N CYS A 184 -0.77 8.13 -7.22
CA CYS A 184 -0.56 8.52 -8.61
C CYS A 184 -0.32 7.24 -9.39
N ASP A 185 -1.33 6.78 -10.09
CA ASP A 185 -1.30 5.52 -10.82
C ASP A 185 -1.13 5.78 -12.31
N PHE A 186 -0.23 5.00 -12.92
CA PHE A 186 -0.05 4.90 -14.36
C PHE A 186 -0.26 3.44 -14.74
N ASP A 187 -1.15 3.17 -15.71
CA ASP A 187 -1.47 1.81 -16.14
C ASP A 187 -1.58 1.73 -17.66
N ILE A 188 -1.16 0.59 -18.20
CA ILE A 188 -1.28 0.20 -19.58
C ILE A 188 -2.22 -1.00 -19.65
N ALA A 189 -3.34 -0.85 -20.35
CA ALA A 189 -4.28 -1.94 -20.66
C ALA A 189 -4.23 -2.25 -22.15
N GLY A 190 -4.31 -3.53 -22.51
CA GLY A 190 -4.36 -3.97 -23.92
C GLY A 190 -3.35 -5.07 -24.25
N SER A 191 -3.47 -5.62 -25.45
CA SER A 191 -2.57 -6.65 -25.95
C SER A 191 -1.36 -6.03 -26.61
N TYR A 192 -0.18 -6.34 -26.08
CA TYR A 192 1.12 -5.89 -26.56
C TYR A 192 2.08 -7.09 -26.64
N ASP A 193 3.24 -6.90 -27.25
CA ASP A 193 4.31 -7.89 -27.19
C ASP A 193 4.79 -8.08 -25.73
N ALA A 194 5.25 -9.30 -25.45
CA ALA A 194 5.63 -9.69 -24.10
C ALA A 194 6.66 -8.74 -23.49
N MET A 195 6.45 -8.37 -22.24
CA MET A 195 7.32 -7.51 -21.42
C MET A 195 7.51 -6.07 -21.90
N VAL A 196 6.99 -5.67 -23.06
CA VAL A 196 7.10 -4.28 -23.56
C VAL A 196 6.39 -3.28 -22.61
N PRO A 197 5.11 -3.48 -22.24
CA PRO A 197 4.47 -2.56 -21.32
C PRO A 197 5.00 -2.66 -19.89
N ASP A 198 5.51 -3.82 -19.47
CA ASP A 198 6.15 -4.00 -18.16
C ASP A 198 7.43 -3.17 -18.04
N ALA A 199 8.27 -3.23 -19.10
CA ALA A 199 9.48 -2.44 -19.17
C ALA A 199 9.19 -0.92 -19.20
N GLU A 200 8.14 -0.51 -19.92
CA GLU A 200 7.71 0.90 -19.96
C GLU A 200 7.22 1.37 -18.58
N CYS A 201 6.43 0.58 -17.85
CA CYS A 201 5.99 0.93 -16.50
C CYS A 201 7.17 1.08 -15.53
N LEU A 202 8.19 0.21 -15.64
CA LEU A 202 9.42 0.33 -14.83
C LEU A 202 10.24 1.55 -15.22
N CYS A 203 10.32 1.90 -16.51
CA CYS A 203 10.95 3.12 -17.00
C CYS A 203 10.23 4.36 -16.44
N VAL A 204 8.89 4.43 -16.55
CA VAL A 204 8.05 5.50 -15.98
C VAL A 204 8.30 5.65 -14.49
N LEU A 205 8.40 4.54 -13.75
CA LEU A 205 8.69 4.54 -12.32
C LEU A 205 10.05 5.20 -12.03
N VAL A 206 11.12 4.74 -12.71
CA VAL A 206 12.48 5.26 -12.48
C VAL A 206 12.56 6.73 -12.87
N GLU A 207 12.06 7.11 -14.05
CA GLU A 207 12.05 8.51 -14.51
C GLU A 207 11.29 9.43 -13.56
N THR A 208 10.17 8.97 -13.02
CA THR A 208 9.39 9.76 -12.06
C THR A 208 10.17 9.99 -10.77
N LEU A 209 10.79 8.94 -10.22
CA LEU A 209 11.55 9.06 -8.98
C LEU A 209 12.84 9.88 -9.14
N ASP A 210 13.50 9.77 -10.28
CA ASP A 210 14.65 10.61 -10.62
C ASP A 210 14.23 12.08 -10.81
N ALA A 211 13.11 12.34 -11.52
CA ALA A 211 12.58 13.69 -11.71
C ALA A 211 12.13 14.36 -10.41
N LEU A 212 11.70 13.59 -9.42
CA LEU A 212 11.34 14.06 -8.08
C LEU A 212 12.57 14.32 -7.20
N ASP A 213 13.75 13.90 -7.62
CA ASP A 213 15.01 14.03 -6.87
C ASP A 213 14.89 13.53 -5.42
N ILE A 214 14.35 12.33 -5.24
CA ILE A 214 14.15 11.76 -3.89
C ILE A 214 15.45 11.21 -3.25
N GLY A 215 16.56 11.21 -3.97
CA GLY A 215 17.83 10.61 -3.59
C GLY A 215 18.02 9.19 -4.10
N SER A 216 18.86 8.40 -3.42
CA SER A 216 19.11 7.02 -3.81
C SER A 216 17.89 6.14 -3.56
N PHE A 217 17.52 5.34 -4.55
CA PHE A 217 16.47 4.33 -4.45
C PHE A 217 16.87 3.08 -5.24
N THR A 218 16.22 1.97 -4.95
CA THR A 218 16.31 0.71 -5.68
C THR A 218 14.91 0.23 -6.00
N VAL A 219 14.70 -0.23 -7.22
CA VAL A 219 13.47 -0.90 -7.62
C VAL A 219 13.68 -2.41 -7.54
N LYS A 220 13.09 -3.05 -6.54
CA LYS A 220 13.05 -4.50 -6.43
C LYS A 220 12.04 -5.03 -7.44
N VAL A 221 12.40 -6.08 -8.13
CA VAL A 221 11.54 -6.74 -9.13
C VAL A 221 11.51 -8.23 -8.85
N ASN A 222 10.35 -8.85 -8.99
CA ASN A 222 10.18 -10.30 -8.96
C ASN A 222 9.08 -10.72 -9.94
N HIS A 223 8.82 -12.01 -10.05
CA HIS A 223 7.81 -12.56 -10.94
C HIS A 223 6.94 -13.60 -10.22
N ARG A 224 5.60 -13.46 -10.32
CA ARG A 224 4.66 -14.36 -9.64
C ARG A 224 4.83 -15.83 -10.07
N LYS A 225 5.04 -16.10 -11.37
CA LYS A 225 5.25 -17.46 -11.87
C LYS A 225 6.49 -18.11 -11.23
N ILE A 226 7.58 -17.36 -11.04
CA ILE A 226 8.82 -17.85 -10.40
C ILE A 226 8.56 -18.12 -8.91
N LEU A 227 7.92 -17.18 -8.22
CA LEU A 227 7.63 -17.29 -6.79
C LEU A 227 6.72 -18.51 -6.50
N ASP A 228 5.63 -18.65 -7.27
CA ASP A 228 4.70 -19.77 -7.14
C ASP A 228 5.39 -21.11 -7.45
N ALA A 229 6.29 -21.12 -8.44
CA ALA A 229 7.09 -22.30 -8.78
C ALA A 229 8.08 -22.67 -7.66
N ILE A 230 8.75 -21.69 -7.03
CA ILE A 230 9.61 -21.92 -5.86
C ILE A 230 8.81 -22.59 -4.75
N PHE A 231 7.62 -22.08 -4.42
CA PHE A 231 6.79 -22.69 -3.39
C PHE A 231 6.36 -24.11 -3.76
N ALA A 232 5.99 -24.35 -5.02
CA ALA A 232 5.60 -25.67 -5.50
C ALA A 232 6.76 -26.69 -5.43
N VAL A 233 7.96 -26.33 -5.90
CA VAL A 233 9.12 -27.25 -5.87
C VAL A 233 9.65 -27.50 -4.45
N CYS A 234 9.45 -26.55 -3.52
CA CYS A 234 9.74 -26.73 -2.10
C CYS A 234 8.67 -27.57 -1.37
N GLY A 235 7.54 -27.89 -2.03
CA GLY A 235 6.50 -28.74 -1.44
C GLY A 235 5.49 -27.97 -0.57
N VAL A 236 5.30 -26.67 -0.78
CA VAL A 236 4.24 -25.91 -0.09
C VAL A 236 2.87 -26.34 -0.60
N PRO A 237 1.94 -26.75 0.29
CA PRO A 237 0.57 -27.05 -0.11
C PRO A 237 -0.14 -25.85 -0.76
N GLU A 238 -0.96 -26.09 -1.80
CA GLU A 238 -1.62 -25.01 -2.57
C GLU A 238 -2.45 -24.07 -1.68
N ASP A 239 -3.15 -24.60 -0.70
CA ASP A 239 -3.97 -23.85 0.26
C ASP A 239 -3.13 -22.95 1.17
N LYS A 240 -1.81 -23.22 1.33
CA LYS A 240 -0.88 -22.45 2.16
C LYS A 240 -0.03 -21.45 1.37
N ILE A 241 0.04 -21.53 0.06
CA ILE A 241 0.90 -20.67 -0.77
C ILE A 241 0.71 -19.18 -0.42
N ARG A 242 -0.54 -18.74 -0.29
CA ARG A 242 -0.89 -17.36 0.02
C ARG A 242 -0.38 -16.91 1.39
N THR A 243 -0.59 -17.72 2.42
CA THR A 243 -0.18 -17.42 3.79
C THR A 243 1.34 -17.46 3.96
N ILE A 244 2.01 -18.36 3.25
CA ILE A 244 3.47 -18.45 3.21
C ILE A 244 4.07 -17.27 2.43
N SER A 245 3.49 -16.88 1.30
CA SER A 245 3.87 -15.68 0.55
C SER A 245 3.81 -14.42 1.43
N SER A 246 2.74 -14.29 2.25
CA SER A 246 2.60 -13.19 3.21
C SER A 246 3.66 -13.19 4.31
N ALA A 247 4.15 -14.37 4.73
CA ALA A 247 5.26 -14.47 5.68
C ALA A 247 6.59 -14.07 5.03
N VAL A 248 6.87 -14.53 3.79
CA VAL A 248 8.08 -14.19 3.02
C VAL A 248 8.18 -12.68 2.79
N ASP A 249 7.07 -11.98 2.50
CA ASP A 249 7.04 -10.52 2.32
C ASP A 249 7.58 -9.74 3.54
N LYS A 250 7.60 -10.35 4.72
CA LYS A 250 8.14 -9.73 5.93
C LYS A 250 9.65 -9.70 6.00
N LEU A 251 10.36 -10.37 5.07
CA LEU A 251 11.83 -10.35 5.00
C LEU A 251 12.42 -8.94 4.85
N ASP A 252 11.66 -8.01 4.32
CA ASP A 252 12.05 -6.61 4.26
C ASP A 252 12.12 -5.92 5.63
N LYS A 253 11.48 -6.51 6.66
CA LYS A 253 11.28 -5.87 7.97
C LYS A 253 11.72 -6.76 9.13
N SER A 254 11.95 -8.05 8.86
CA SER A 254 12.24 -9.05 9.88
C SER A 254 13.37 -9.96 9.40
N PRO A 255 14.25 -10.40 10.30
CA PRO A 255 15.29 -11.37 9.96
C PRO A 255 14.69 -12.72 9.59
N TRP A 256 15.42 -13.51 8.79
CA TRP A 256 14.97 -14.83 8.33
C TRP A 256 14.51 -15.74 9.48
N ALA A 257 15.19 -15.72 10.62
CA ALA A 257 14.81 -16.56 11.75
C ALA A 257 13.37 -16.31 12.25
N ASP A 258 12.95 -15.03 12.28
CA ASP A 258 11.59 -14.67 12.72
C ASP A 258 10.56 -15.07 11.65
N VAL A 259 10.89 -14.91 10.36
CA VAL A 259 10.02 -15.32 9.24
C VAL A 259 9.88 -16.85 9.17
N LYS A 260 10.99 -17.59 9.34
CA LYS A 260 10.97 -19.06 9.44
C LYS A 260 10.10 -19.53 10.61
N HIS A 261 10.28 -18.91 11.79
CA HIS A 261 9.46 -19.21 12.97
C HIS A 261 7.97 -19.01 12.71
N GLU A 262 7.59 -17.90 12.06
CA GLU A 262 6.18 -17.67 11.66
C GLU A 262 5.65 -18.74 10.70
N MET A 263 6.44 -19.12 9.69
CA MET A 263 6.02 -20.15 8.73
C MET A 263 5.81 -21.51 9.38
N VAL A 264 6.67 -21.89 10.33
CA VAL A 264 6.61 -23.20 10.99
C VAL A 264 5.55 -23.19 12.10
N GLU A 265 5.65 -22.29 13.06
CA GLU A 265 4.85 -22.34 14.29
C GLU A 265 3.45 -21.74 14.11
N GLU A 266 3.31 -20.67 13.31
CA GLU A 266 2.01 -20.00 13.15
C GLU A 266 1.25 -20.47 11.91
N LYS A 267 1.96 -20.81 10.81
CA LYS A 267 1.33 -21.28 9.56
C LYS A 267 1.36 -22.80 9.41
N GLY A 268 2.05 -23.50 10.32
CA GLY A 268 2.11 -24.96 10.33
C GLY A 268 2.79 -25.55 9.11
N LEU A 269 3.84 -24.92 8.59
CA LEU A 269 4.67 -25.44 7.51
C LEU A 269 5.73 -26.37 8.10
N GLU A 270 6.09 -27.43 7.38
CA GLU A 270 7.19 -28.30 7.77
C GLU A 270 8.51 -27.55 7.77
N GLU A 271 9.35 -27.74 8.79
CA GLU A 271 10.62 -27.01 8.96
C GLU A 271 11.58 -27.22 7.78
N SER A 272 11.65 -28.45 7.24
CA SER A 272 12.44 -28.80 6.07
C SER A 272 12.02 -28.01 4.81
N VAL A 273 10.71 -27.81 4.63
CA VAL A 273 10.14 -27.01 3.53
C VAL A 273 10.46 -25.52 3.73
N ALA A 274 10.36 -25.03 4.95
CA ALA A 274 10.74 -23.64 5.26
C ALA A 274 12.23 -23.38 4.97
N ASP A 275 13.12 -24.31 5.33
CA ASP A 275 14.55 -24.20 5.01
C ASP A 275 14.84 -24.18 3.52
N GLN A 276 14.16 -25.02 2.74
CA GLN A 276 14.27 -25.00 1.27
C GLN A 276 13.80 -23.67 0.67
N ILE A 277 12.67 -23.13 1.11
CA ILE A 277 12.20 -21.80 0.71
C ILE A 277 13.27 -20.76 1.01
N GLY A 278 13.87 -20.82 2.19
CA GLY A 278 14.92 -19.89 2.62
C GLY A 278 16.13 -19.86 1.70
N THR A 279 16.49 -20.98 1.06
CA THR A 279 17.61 -21.03 0.10
C THR A 279 17.35 -20.19 -1.16
N TYR A 280 16.09 -20.01 -1.53
CA TYR A 280 15.66 -19.19 -2.68
C TYR A 280 15.38 -17.75 -2.28
N VAL A 281 14.47 -17.54 -1.35
CA VAL A 281 13.92 -16.20 -1.07
C VAL A 281 14.90 -15.20 -0.47
N GLN A 282 16.05 -15.65 0.00
CA GLN A 282 17.14 -14.77 0.46
C GLN A 282 18.06 -14.31 -0.67
N GLN A 283 17.87 -14.81 -1.91
CA GLN A 283 18.70 -14.43 -3.05
C GLN A 283 18.20 -13.15 -3.69
N ARG A 284 19.15 -12.30 -4.04
CA ARG A 284 18.93 -11.05 -4.78
C ARG A 284 20.13 -10.79 -5.69
N GLY A 285 19.88 -10.11 -6.82
CA GLY A 285 20.92 -9.82 -7.80
C GLY A 285 20.36 -9.14 -9.04
N GLY A 286 21.04 -9.25 -10.14
CA GLY A 286 20.65 -8.79 -11.46
C GLY A 286 20.46 -9.97 -12.43
N ARG A 287 20.94 -9.81 -13.65
CA ARG A 287 20.92 -10.87 -14.68
C ARG A 287 21.64 -12.14 -14.28
N GLU A 288 22.72 -12.03 -13.50
CA GLU A 288 23.46 -13.18 -13.00
C GLU A 288 22.58 -14.12 -12.14
N LEU A 289 21.61 -13.56 -11.41
CA LEU A 289 20.66 -14.37 -10.66
C LEU A 289 19.67 -15.09 -11.59
N ILE A 290 19.22 -14.44 -12.66
CA ILE A 290 18.35 -15.07 -13.67
C ILE A 290 19.09 -16.27 -14.28
N ALA A 291 20.34 -16.08 -14.73
CA ALA A 291 21.17 -17.15 -15.31
C ALA A 291 21.41 -18.30 -14.32
N LYS A 292 21.64 -17.99 -13.03
CA LYS A 292 21.77 -18.98 -11.97
C LYS A 292 20.52 -19.82 -11.80
N LEU A 293 19.34 -19.19 -11.74
CA LEU A 293 18.06 -19.89 -11.58
C LEU A 293 17.68 -20.71 -12.83
N GLN A 294 18.04 -20.25 -14.03
CA GLN A 294 17.88 -21.02 -15.27
C GLN A 294 18.74 -22.29 -15.28
N GLY A 295 19.85 -22.30 -14.56
CA GLY A 295 20.70 -23.49 -14.34
C GLY A 295 20.26 -24.40 -13.21
N ASP A 296 19.24 -24.04 -12.44
CA ASP A 296 18.74 -24.86 -11.33
C ASP A 296 17.84 -25.97 -11.86
N ALA A 297 18.35 -27.23 -11.82
CA ALA A 297 17.67 -28.39 -12.34
C ALA A 297 16.37 -28.75 -11.59
N VAL A 298 16.20 -28.32 -10.34
CA VAL A 298 14.97 -28.55 -9.56
C VAL A 298 13.91 -27.52 -9.95
N LEU A 299 14.28 -26.25 -9.97
CA LEU A 299 13.35 -25.16 -10.30
C LEU A 299 12.85 -25.26 -11.74
N THR A 300 13.73 -25.59 -12.69
CA THR A 300 13.41 -25.68 -14.13
C THR A 300 12.59 -26.90 -14.52
N GLN A 301 12.30 -27.85 -13.62
CA GLN A 301 11.27 -28.87 -13.83
C GLN A 301 9.86 -28.27 -13.83
N ASN A 302 9.67 -27.09 -13.24
CA ASN A 302 8.39 -26.41 -13.24
C ASN A 302 8.30 -25.48 -14.47
N GLU A 303 7.35 -25.76 -15.36
CA GLU A 303 7.15 -24.99 -16.61
C GLU A 303 6.91 -23.50 -16.35
N ARG A 304 6.20 -23.16 -15.25
CA ARG A 304 5.94 -21.77 -14.87
C ARG A 304 7.23 -21.05 -14.47
N ALA A 305 8.19 -21.75 -13.86
CA ALA A 305 9.50 -21.17 -13.55
C ALA A 305 10.26 -20.85 -14.84
N VAL A 306 10.29 -21.78 -15.79
CA VAL A 306 10.97 -21.59 -17.08
C VAL A 306 10.37 -20.40 -17.83
N GLU A 307 9.05 -20.32 -17.91
CA GLU A 307 8.35 -19.21 -18.54
C GLU A 307 8.65 -17.88 -17.84
N GLY A 308 8.52 -17.82 -16.52
CA GLY A 308 8.79 -16.59 -15.74
C GLY A 308 10.25 -16.14 -15.83
N LEU A 309 11.22 -17.06 -15.87
CA LEU A 309 12.63 -16.73 -16.05
C LEU A 309 12.93 -16.22 -17.46
N ALA A 310 12.27 -16.75 -18.49
CA ALA A 310 12.37 -16.24 -19.86
C ALA A 310 11.77 -14.83 -19.98
N GLU A 311 10.60 -14.59 -19.35
CA GLU A 311 9.98 -13.26 -19.27
C GLU A 311 10.89 -12.27 -18.54
N MET A 312 11.52 -12.65 -17.44
CA MET A 312 12.47 -11.80 -16.71
C MET A 312 13.71 -11.46 -17.52
N GLU A 313 14.29 -12.43 -18.26
CA GLU A 313 15.44 -12.18 -19.13
C GLU A 313 15.08 -11.18 -20.24
N LEU A 314 13.91 -11.35 -20.87
CA LEU A 314 13.41 -10.43 -21.90
C LEU A 314 13.16 -9.03 -21.32
N LEU A 315 12.58 -8.95 -20.11
CA LEU A 315 12.35 -7.70 -19.40
C LEU A 315 13.68 -6.94 -19.20
N TYR A 316 14.72 -7.61 -18.71
CA TYR A 316 16.03 -6.99 -18.49
C TYR A 316 16.67 -6.52 -19.81
N GLN A 317 16.44 -7.22 -20.94
CA GLN A 317 16.89 -6.74 -22.25
C GLN A 317 16.25 -5.42 -22.65
N TYR A 318 14.95 -5.25 -22.43
CA TYR A 318 14.28 -3.96 -22.68
C TYR A 318 14.73 -2.87 -21.72
N LEU A 319 14.93 -3.19 -20.43
CA LEU A 319 15.38 -2.23 -19.43
C LEU A 319 16.80 -1.72 -19.69
N ASP A 320 17.68 -2.55 -20.31
CA ASP A 320 18.98 -2.11 -20.79
C ASP A 320 18.85 -1.07 -21.91
N VAL A 321 17.88 -1.25 -22.83
CA VAL A 321 17.60 -0.28 -23.89
C VAL A 321 17.08 1.05 -23.30
N TYR A 322 16.26 0.98 -22.27
CA TYR A 322 15.80 2.18 -21.52
C TYR A 322 16.90 2.80 -20.66
N GLY A 323 17.99 2.09 -20.38
CA GLY A 323 19.09 2.58 -19.54
C GLY A 323 18.77 2.69 -18.07
N VAL A 324 17.85 1.87 -17.56
CA VAL A 324 17.38 1.93 -16.16
C VAL A 324 17.79 0.71 -15.33
N THR A 325 18.47 -0.26 -15.91
CA THR A 325 18.86 -1.53 -15.28
C THR A 325 19.63 -1.36 -13.98
N ASP A 326 20.49 -0.35 -13.88
CA ASP A 326 21.29 -0.06 -12.67
C ASP A 326 20.43 0.30 -11.43
N ARG A 327 19.19 0.68 -11.64
CA ARG A 327 18.23 1.00 -10.58
C ARG A 327 17.47 -0.24 -10.09
N LEU A 328 17.58 -1.37 -10.78
CA LEU A 328 16.79 -2.55 -10.51
C LEU A 328 17.57 -3.62 -9.74
N SER A 329 16.85 -4.38 -8.92
CA SER A 329 17.33 -5.57 -8.24
C SER A 329 16.30 -6.68 -8.37
N PHE A 330 16.65 -7.80 -9.01
CA PHE A 330 15.84 -9.00 -8.96
C PHE A 330 15.93 -9.58 -7.56
N ASP A 331 14.83 -9.55 -6.80
CA ASP A 331 14.78 -9.87 -5.38
C ASP A 331 13.69 -10.91 -5.12
N LEU A 332 14.09 -12.14 -4.83
CA LEU A 332 13.17 -13.26 -4.60
C LEU A 332 12.42 -13.15 -3.27
N SER A 333 12.82 -12.23 -2.37
CA SER A 333 12.07 -11.94 -1.15
C SER A 333 10.82 -11.10 -1.40
N LEU A 334 10.73 -10.41 -2.55
CA LEU A 334 9.55 -9.65 -2.94
C LEU A 334 8.40 -10.61 -3.25
N ALA A 335 7.63 -10.96 -2.25
CA ALA A 335 6.46 -11.82 -2.34
C ALA A 335 5.16 -11.03 -2.26
N ARG A 336 5.27 -9.71 -2.22
CA ARG A 336 4.21 -8.74 -2.04
C ARG A 336 3.33 -8.64 -3.27
N GLY A 337 2.12 -8.27 -3.03
CA GLY A 337 1.17 -7.93 -4.07
C GLY A 337 -0.23 -8.26 -3.64
N LEU A 338 -1.17 -7.52 -4.23
CA LEU A 338 -2.57 -7.84 -4.12
C LEU A 338 -2.82 -9.15 -4.90
N ASP A 339 -3.81 -9.90 -4.51
CA ASP A 339 -4.08 -11.24 -5.05
C ASP A 339 -4.31 -11.29 -6.58
N TYR A 340 -4.49 -10.14 -7.20
CA TYR A 340 -4.74 -10.03 -8.62
C TYR A 340 -3.47 -9.99 -9.51
N TYR A 341 -2.25 -9.91 -8.95
CA TYR A 341 -1.04 -9.92 -9.78
C TYR A 341 -0.75 -11.29 -10.39
N THR A 342 -0.42 -11.30 -11.67
CA THR A 342 -0.26 -12.50 -12.50
C THR A 342 1.15 -12.71 -13.07
N GLY A 343 1.95 -11.65 -13.16
CA GLY A 343 3.26 -11.63 -13.78
C GLY A 343 4.31 -10.91 -12.95
N VAL A 344 5.01 -9.97 -13.57
CA VAL A 344 6.02 -9.13 -12.91
C VAL A 344 5.39 -8.33 -11.78
N ILE A 345 6.08 -8.25 -10.66
CA ILE A 345 5.77 -7.40 -9.51
C ILE A 345 6.99 -6.58 -9.14
N TYR A 346 6.80 -5.37 -8.68
CA TYR A 346 7.91 -4.49 -8.31
C TYR A 346 7.54 -3.49 -7.23
N GLU A 347 8.57 -3.05 -6.49
CA GLU A 347 8.45 -1.95 -5.54
C GLU A 347 9.73 -1.12 -5.48
N ALA A 348 9.58 0.19 -5.32
CA ALA A 348 10.68 1.10 -5.11
C ALA A 348 10.89 1.34 -3.62
N VAL A 349 12.13 1.20 -3.18
CA VAL A 349 12.56 1.39 -1.79
C VAL A 349 13.73 2.35 -1.69
N THR A 350 13.83 3.05 -0.56
CA THR A 350 14.96 3.91 -0.20
C THR A 350 15.61 3.40 1.08
N ALA A 351 16.74 3.95 1.48
CA ALA A 351 17.36 3.65 2.78
C ALA A 351 16.42 3.92 3.97
N LEU A 352 15.44 4.83 3.81
CA LEU A 352 14.44 5.16 4.83
C LEU A 352 13.26 4.19 4.84
N SER A 353 13.17 3.27 3.88
CA SER A 353 12.05 2.31 3.79
C SER A 353 12.09 1.24 4.88
N ALA A 354 13.30 0.83 5.29
CA ALA A 354 13.47 -0.14 6.37
C ALA A 354 13.30 0.50 7.76
N PRO A 355 12.88 -0.26 8.78
CA PRO A 355 12.87 0.21 10.16
C PRO A 355 14.28 0.61 10.64
N PRO A 356 14.42 1.63 11.50
CA PRO A 356 15.72 2.08 12.00
C PRO A 356 16.54 0.98 12.70
N SER A 357 15.88 -0.02 13.28
CA SER A 357 16.53 -1.18 13.93
C SER A 357 17.29 -2.08 12.95
N MET A 358 16.90 -2.10 11.66
CA MET A 358 17.59 -2.88 10.63
C MET A 358 18.72 -2.09 9.96
N THR A 359 18.58 -0.78 9.82
CA THR A 359 19.63 0.07 9.24
C THR A 359 20.84 0.21 10.18
N ALA A 360 20.64 0.16 11.49
CA ALA A 360 21.72 0.17 12.46
C ALA A 360 22.53 -1.14 12.50
N ALA A 361 21.93 -2.28 12.16
CA ALA A 361 22.60 -3.58 12.15
C ALA A 361 23.53 -3.79 10.94
N SER A 362 23.37 -3.01 9.86
CA SER A 362 24.20 -3.09 8.66
C SER A 362 25.47 -2.22 8.73
N SER A 363 25.60 -1.32 9.71
CA SER A 363 26.73 -0.41 9.88
C SER A 363 27.75 -0.84 10.96
N ASP A 364 27.43 -1.83 11.82
CA ASP A 364 28.30 -2.29 12.89
C ASP A 364 28.63 -3.79 12.74
N ASN A 365 29.67 -4.09 11.97
CA ASN A 365 30.45 -5.32 12.14
C ASN A 365 31.50 -5.04 13.21
N ASN A 366 31.17 -5.21 14.49
CA ASN A 366 31.96 -5.60 15.64
C ASN A 366 31.49 -4.89 16.91
N ASP A 367 30.63 -5.49 17.66
CA ASP A 367 30.81 -5.64 19.11
C ASP A 367 29.67 -6.48 19.72
N GLY A 368 30.04 -7.54 20.43
CA GLY A 368 29.10 -8.46 21.04
C GLY A 368 28.51 -7.87 22.32
N SER A 369 27.35 -7.25 22.21
CA SER A 369 26.49 -7.00 23.37
C SER A 369 25.05 -7.32 23.01
N GLU A 370 24.45 -8.26 23.74
CA GLU A 370 23.04 -8.59 23.72
C GLU A 370 22.18 -7.33 23.91
N LYS A 371 21.68 -6.77 22.80
CA LYS A 371 20.61 -5.74 22.85
C LYS A 371 19.26 -6.45 22.81
N THR A 372 18.58 -6.40 23.94
CA THR A 372 17.20 -6.80 24.19
C THR A 372 16.28 -6.47 23.02
N LYS A 373 15.61 -7.50 22.49
CA LYS A 373 14.53 -7.42 21.47
C LYS A 373 13.42 -6.50 21.98
N LYS A 374 13.36 -5.27 21.50
CA LYS A 374 12.13 -4.47 21.64
C LYS A 374 11.12 -5.00 20.62
N LYS A 375 10.17 -5.84 21.08
CA LYS A 375 8.92 -6.12 20.36
C LYS A 375 8.27 -4.77 20.02
N ASN A 376 7.59 -4.68 18.85
CA ASN A 376 6.71 -3.56 18.52
C ASN A 376 5.70 -3.38 19.66
N VAL A 377 6.05 -2.55 20.64
CA VAL A 377 5.18 -2.29 21.78
C VAL A 377 4.21 -1.21 21.33
N ALA A 378 2.93 -1.57 21.20
CA ALA A 378 1.89 -0.57 21.16
C ALA A 378 2.02 0.28 22.44
N ALA A 379 2.08 1.60 22.31
CA ALA A 379 1.99 2.50 23.44
C ALA A 379 0.74 2.14 24.26
N GLU A 380 0.73 2.42 25.56
CA GLU A 380 -0.38 2.08 26.49
C GLU A 380 -1.77 2.51 25.99
N ASN A 381 -1.85 3.41 24.98
CA ASN A 381 -3.09 3.87 24.32
C ASN A 381 -3.42 3.16 23.00
N GLY A 382 -2.73 2.08 22.61
CA GLY A 382 -2.95 1.36 21.35
C GLY A 382 -2.49 2.14 20.11
N GLU A 383 -1.62 3.14 20.25
CA GLU A 383 -1.00 3.88 19.16
C GLU A 383 0.34 3.24 18.78
N LEU A 384 0.64 3.25 17.48
CA LEU A 384 1.90 2.73 16.95
C LEU A 384 3.04 3.69 17.34
N ASP A 385 4.17 3.15 17.83
CA ASP A 385 5.38 3.97 18.01
C ASP A 385 6.02 4.22 16.64
N GLU A 386 5.79 5.41 16.10
CA GLU A 386 6.25 5.81 14.76
C GLU A 386 7.79 5.83 14.63
N SER A 387 8.53 5.89 15.74
CA SER A 387 9.98 5.85 15.73
C SER A 387 10.54 4.48 15.35
N THR A 388 9.75 3.42 15.52
CA THR A 388 10.13 2.03 15.22
C THR A 388 9.78 1.58 13.81
N VAL A 389 9.09 2.41 13.03
CA VAL A 389 8.56 2.09 11.70
C VAL A 389 9.33 2.84 10.62
N GLY A 390 9.72 2.14 9.54
CA GLY A 390 10.28 2.76 8.33
C GLY A 390 9.19 3.40 7.46
N VAL A 391 9.61 4.20 6.47
CA VAL A 391 8.71 4.82 5.48
C VAL A 391 7.99 3.75 4.64
N GLY A 392 8.61 2.58 4.45
CA GLY A 392 8.11 1.53 3.57
C GLY A 392 8.35 1.84 2.09
N SER A 393 7.80 1.03 1.19
CA SER A 393 7.94 1.25 -0.27
C SER A 393 7.29 2.56 -0.70
N ILE A 394 7.98 3.33 -1.55
CA ILE A 394 7.52 4.63 -2.05
C ILE A 394 6.64 4.51 -3.29
N ALA A 395 6.82 3.45 -4.05
CA ALA A 395 5.97 3.09 -5.18
C ALA A 395 5.94 1.56 -5.31
N ALA A 396 4.88 1.04 -5.92
CA ALA A 396 4.74 -0.39 -6.18
C ALA A 396 3.82 -0.61 -7.39
N GLY A 397 3.95 -1.79 -8.02
CA GLY A 397 3.13 -2.13 -9.15
C GLY A 397 3.33 -3.57 -9.61
N GLY A 398 2.77 -3.88 -10.78
CA GLY A 398 2.91 -5.19 -11.41
C GLY A 398 1.86 -5.44 -12.47
N ARG A 399 1.90 -6.65 -13.06
CA ARG A 399 0.99 -7.15 -14.08
C ARG A 399 -0.22 -7.85 -13.48
N TYR A 400 -1.43 -7.53 -13.96
CA TYR A 400 -2.70 -8.04 -13.43
C TYR A 400 -3.70 -8.38 -14.55
N ASP A 401 -3.40 -9.40 -15.34
CA ASP A 401 -4.09 -9.72 -16.58
C ASP A 401 -5.54 -10.20 -16.43
N HIS A 402 -5.89 -10.74 -15.24
CA HIS A 402 -7.22 -11.34 -15.04
C HIS A 402 -8.23 -10.37 -14.42
N LEU A 403 -7.79 -9.21 -13.90
CA LEU A 403 -8.64 -8.34 -13.09
C LEU A 403 -9.82 -7.75 -13.89
N VAL A 404 -9.58 -7.31 -15.14
CA VAL A 404 -10.66 -6.80 -16.02
C VAL A 404 -11.67 -7.90 -16.34
N GLY A 405 -11.19 -9.11 -16.62
CA GLY A 405 -12.03 -10.27 -16.92
C GLY A 405 -12.95 -10.67 -15.78
N MET A 406 -12.55 -10.45 -14.51
CA MET A 406 -13.39 -10.71 -13.33
C MET A 406 -14.68 -9.87 -13.31
N PHE A 407 -14.69 -8.70 -13.95
CA PHE A 407 -15.88 -7.81 -14.03
C PHE A 407 -16.69 -8.03 -15.29
N SER A 408 -16.06 -8.44 -16.40
CA SER A 408 -16.73 -8.56 -17.69
C SER A 408 -17.55 -9.84 -17.84
N GLY A 409 -17.44 -10.80 -16.91
CA GLY A 409 -18.05 -12.12 -17.05
C GLY A 409 -17.53 -12.89 -18.28
N SER A 410 -16.42 -12.44 -18.85
CA SER A 410 -15.83 -12.99 -20.06
C SER A 410 -15.37 -14.44 -19.86
N LYS A 411 -15.57 -15.25 -20.90
CA LYS A 411 -14.99 -16.61 -20.95
C LYS A 411 -13.45 -16.58 -21.09
N ARG A 412 -12.88 -15.40 -21.37
CA ARG A 412 -11.44 -15.15 -21.44
C ARG A 412 -11.09 -14.10 -20.38
N PRO A 413 -10.71 -14.53 -19.17
CA PRO A 413 -10.41 -13.60 -18.08
C PRO A 413 -9.20 -12.67 -18.39
N ASP A 414 -8.32 -13.09 -19.29
CA ASP A 414 -7.11 -12.38 -19.75
C ASP A 414 -7.32 -11.57 -21.04
N ALA A 415 -8.58 -11.33 -21.45
CA ALA A 415 -8.89 -10.64 -22.71
C ALA A 415 -8.33 -9.20 -22.78
N VAL A 416 -8.11 -8.55 -21.66
CA VAL A 416 -7.48 -7.24 -21.56
C VAL A 416 -6.40 -7.29 -20.48
N PRO A 417 -5.16 -7.72 -20.86
CA PRO A 417 -4.04 -7.72 -19.93
C PRO A 417 -3.69 -6.29 -19.51
N CYS A 418 -3.27 -6.16 -18.26
CA CYS A 418 -2.94 -4.87 -17.66
C CYS A 418 -1.64 -4.95 -16.86
N VAL A 419 -0.90 -3.85 -16.87
CA VAL A 419 0.26 -3.64 -16.00
C VAL A 419 0.28 -2.18 -15.56
N GLY A 420 0.70 -1.89 -14.34
CA GLY A 420 0.72 -0.52 -13.87
C GLY A 420 1.58 -0.29 -12.63
N VAL A 421 1.79 0.97 -12.33
CA VAL A 421 2.56 1.45 -11.17
C VAL A 421 1.75 2.47 -10.39
N SER A 422 1.85 2.41 -9.07
CA SER A 422 1.26 3.38 -8.14
C SER A 422 2.35 4.03 -7.31
N ILE A 423 2.40 5.37 -7.31
CA ILE A 423 3.34 6.17 -6.52
C ILE A 423 2.62 6.72 -5.29
N GLY A 424 3.17 6.44 -4.10
CA GLY A 424 2.64 6.91 -2.82
C GLY A 424 3.10 8.34 -2.52
N VAL A 425 2.27 9.32 -2.83
CA VAL A 425 2.60 10.75 -2.72
C VAL A 425 3.02 11.16 -1.33
N GLU A 426 2.36 10.69 -0.29
CA GLU A 426 2.64 11.08 1.09
C GLU A 426 4.01 10.60 1.57
N ARG A 427 4.48 9.45 1.05
CA ARG A 427 5.83 8.94 1.35
C ARG A 427 6.90 9.75 0.64
N VAL A 428 6.72 10.02 -0.65
CA VAL A 428 7.57 10.94 -1.43
C VAL A 428 7.59 12.33 -0.76
N PHE A 429 6.43 12.86 -0.39
CA PHE A 429 6.31 14.13 0.31
C PHE A 429 7.10 14.14 1.63
N SER A 430 7.03 13.09 2.44
CA SER A 430 7.77 13.00 3.71
C SER A 430 9.28 13.08 3.48
N ILE A 431 9.79 12.39 2.45
CA ILE A 431 11.22 12.42 2.08
C ILE A 431 11.63 13.83 1.63
N LEU A 432 10.86 14.43 0.72
CA LEU A 432 11.17 15.75 0.18
C LEU A 432 11.05 16.85 1.26
N MET A 433 10.07 16.75 2.15
CA MET A 433 9.91 17.71 3.26
C MET A 433 11.08 17.62 4.24
N GLN A 434 11.56 16.42 4.55
CA GLN A 434 12.76 16.24 5.37
C GLN A 434 13.99 16.90 4.71
N ARG A 435 14.20 16.69 3.40
CA ARG A 435 15.30 17.33 2.66
C ARG A 435 15.21 18.86 2.68
N ILE A 436 14.01 19.43 2.49
CA ILE A 436 13.79 20.87 2.57
C ILE A 436 14.18 21.40 3.96
N GLN A 437 13.80 20.71 5.03
CA GLN A 437 14.15 21.08 6.40
C GLN A 437 15.68 21.03 6.63
N GLU A 438 16.35 19.99 6.11
CA GLU A 438 17.82 19.87 6.16
C GLU A 438 18.52 20.98 5.40
N MET A 439 18.05 21.35 4.19
CA MET A 439 18.55 22.49 3.42
C MET A 439 18.39 23.81 4.18
N GLN A 440 17.20 24.03 4.75
CA GLN A 440 16.92 25.23 5.56
C GLN A 440 17.83 25.32 6.79
N ALA A 441 18.08 24.19 7.46
CA ALA A 441 18.98 24.13 8.62
C ALA A 441 20.44 24.48 8.22
N ARG A 442 20.84 24.22 6.96
CA ARG A 442 22.13 24.60 6.39
C ARG A 442 22.16 26.04 5.82
N GLY A 443 21.05 26.77 5.91
CA GLY A 443 20.91 28.12 5.36
C GLY A 443 20.74 28.17 3.83
N GLU A 444 20.47 27.02 3.19
CA GLU A 444 20.23 26.91 1.76
C GLU A 444 18.77 27.28 1.44
N ARG A 445 18.53 27.87 0.25
CA ARG A 445 17.17 28.22 -0.17
C ARG A 445 16.54 27.07 -0.93
N SER A 446 15.33 26.66 -0.54
CA SER A 446 14.51 25.74 -1.31
C SER A 446 13.90 26.46 -2.52
N SER A 447 13.77 25.73 -3.65
CA SER A 447 13.01 26.18 -4.82
C SER A 447 11.51 26.22 -4.58
N VAL A 448 11.02 25.47 -3.59
CA VAL A 448 9.59 25.42 -3.23
C VAL A 448 9.23 26.64 -2.38
N ARG A 449 8.32 27.47 -2.90
CA ARG A 449 7.88 28.70 -2.23
C ARG A 449 6.43 28.55 -1.76
N GLN A 450 6.14 29.11 -0.60
CA GLN A 450 4.79 29.16 -0.04
C GLN A 450 3.84 30.06 -0.82
N LYS A 451 4.37 31.11 -1.43
CA LYS A 451 3.64 32.09 -2.25
C LYS A 451 4.19 32.09 -3.66
N GLU A 452 3.29 32.09 -4.65
CA GLU A 452 3.63 32.16 -6.07
C GLU A 452 4.04 33.60 -6.48
N VAL A 453 3.67 34.62 -5.69
CA VAL A 453 4.01 36.02 -5.96
C VAL A 453 5.49 36.27 -5.67
N GLU A 454 6.22 36.70 -6.69
CA GLU A 454 7.65 37.01 -6.60
C GLU A 454 7.90 38.48 -6.26
N VAL A 455 7.04 39.37 -6.73
CA VAL A 455 7.14 40.82 -6.54
C VAL A 455 5.81 41.32 -5.96
N PHE A 456 5.90 42.10 -4.89
CA PHE A 456 4.76 42.78 -4.30
C PHE A 456 5.00 44.29 -4.39
N VAL A 457 4.16 44.98 -5.19
CA VAL A 457 4.24 46.43 -5.35
C VAL A 457 3.27 47.10 -4.36
N LEU A 458 3.80 47.90 -3.47
CA LEU A 458 3.04 48.74 -2.54
C LEU A 458 3.05 50.18 -3.01
N SER A 459 1.87 50.78 -3.14
CA SER A 459 1.74 52.24 -3.33
C SER A 459 1.01 52.86 -2.13
N MET A 460 1.58 53.91 -1.63
CA MET A 460 0.95 54.69 -0.54
C MET A 460 0.18 55.89 -1.11
N GLY A 461 -0.72 55.66 -2.06
CA GLY A 461 -1.59 56.70 -2.65
C GLY A 461 -2.62 56.11 -3.64
N CYS A 462 -3.65 56.89 -3.98
CA CYS A 462 -4.76 56.45 -4.82
C CYS A 462 -4.40 56.22 -6.31
N LEU A 463 -3.15 56.43 -6.71
CA LEU A 463 -2.74 56.37 -8.12
C LEU A 463 -2.62 54.95 -8.70
N LEU A 464 -2.60 53.93 -7.88
CA LEU A 464 -2.57 52.52 -8.35
C LEU A 464 -3.90 52.03 -8.91
N TYR A 465 -5.02 52.65 -8.54
CA TYR A 465 -6.33 52.29 -9.04
C TYR A 465 -6.71 52.90 -10.41
N THR A 466 -5.85 53.76 -10.93
CA THR A 466 -6.11 54.49 -12.18
C THR A 466 -5.17 54.10 -13.33
N SER A 467 -4.22 53.20 -13.11
CA SER A 467 -3.36 52.70 -14.20
C SER A 467 -3.67 51.22 -14.49
N ASP A 468 -4.08 50.92 -15.69
CA ASP A 468 -4.28 49.58 -16.24
C ASP A 468 -2.98 48.79 -16.41
N ALA A 469 -1.98 49.01 -15.53
CA ALA A 469 -0.69 48.33 -15.62
C ALA A 469 -0.77 46.80 -15.36
N ALA A 470 -1.95 46.30 -15.02
CA ALA A 470 -2.22 44.85 -14.88
C ALA A 470 -2.66 44.19 -16.21
N ASP A 471 -3.14 44.97 -17.19
CA ASP A 471 -3.71 44.41 -18.42
C ASP A 471 -2.69 44.43 -19.61
N GLU A 472 -1.47 44.92 -19.42
CA GLU A 472 -0.43 44.94 -20.47
C GLU A 472 0.61 43.82 -20.34
N ARG A 473 0.21 42.64 -19.88
CA ARG A 473 1.05 41.45 -19.95
C ARG A 473 0.35 40.27 -20.55
#